data_d0b0574248b798781f7c3ab5ba90d25c
#
_entry.id   d0b0574248b798781f7c3ab5ba90d25c
#
_cell.length_a   1.000
_cell.length_b   1.000
_cell.length_c   1.000
_cell.angle_alpha   90.00
_cell.angle_beta   90.00
_cell.angle_gamma   90.00
#
_symmetry.space_group_name_H-M   'P 1'
#
loop_
_entity.id
_entity.type
_entity.pdbx_description
1 polymer ?
#
loop_
_entity_poly.entity_id
_entity_poly.type
_entity_poly.pdbx_seq_one_letter_code
_entity_poly.pdbx_strand_id
1 'polypeptide(L)'
;MKPNPYINISETELIKKYNSFSAPCEESKSILTYLWNNYQSFIVKQCRQYFSTSSYIDFEDILQTCFITFCEVIQTYDSKLGKLTTALSRPLQHTFTLYIADAHGFTQHENLMVTRYATILKENDLSGNEDIHLLTALYNKNYSNTPITTKSMMRYRDYYLMQDMVRLDQYPIDISKPDISQSTDSVWQGIADLSTYTTVRNYIQKAEGNDRLFLLFLFGFIPSIEIEGHLYSVHEKPHPIKPLRKA
;
A
#
# COMPACT_ATOMS: atom_id res chain seq x y z
N MET A 1 -32.88 -24.26 9.01
CA MET A 1 -32.10 -23.87 7.79
C MET A 1 -32.87 -24.37 6.59
N LYS A 2 -33.25 -23.52 5.65
CA LYS A 2 -33.84 -23.98 4.38
C LYS A 2 -32.77 -24.73 3.59
N PRO A 3 -33.08 -25.90 2.98
CA PRO A 3 -32.10 -26.60 2.16
C PRO A 3 -31.64 -25.69 1.01
N ASN A 4 -30.34 -25.68 0.75
CA ASN A 4 -29.78 -24.87 -0.34
C ASN A 4 -30.27 -25.43 -1.68
N PRO A 5 -31.01 -24.69 -2.51
CA PRO A 5 -31.63 -25.18 -3.73
C PRO A 5 -30.58 -25.52 -4.84
N TYR A 6 -29.32 -25.14 -4.67
CA TYR A 6 -28.28 -25.26 -5.70
C TYR A 6 -27.34 -26.46 -5.53
N ILE A 7 -27.47 -27.27 -4.46
CA ILE A 7 -26.55 -28.37 -4.14
C ILE A 7 -26.44 -29.42 -5.26
N ASN A 8 -27.52 -29.64 -6.01
CA ASN A 8 -27.58 -30.67 -7.06
C ASN A 8 -27.41 -30.12 -8.47
N ILE A 9 -27.12 -28.85 -8.64
CA ILE A 9 -26.97 -28.21 -9.95
C ILE A 9 -25.46 -28.06 -10.22
N SER A 10 -25.03 -28.41 -11.45
CA SER A 10 -23.63 -28.24 -11.81
C SER A 10 -23.22 -26.77 -11.83
N GLU A 11 -22.00 -26.49 -11.44
CA GLU A 11 -21.42 -25.12 -11.45
C GLU A 11 -21.58 -24.43 -12.81
N THR A 12 -21.31 -25.17 -13.87
CA THR A 12 -21.45 -24.68 -15.26
C THR A 12 -22.88 -24.29 -15.62
N GLU A 13 -23.86 -25.04 -15.13
CA GLU A 13 -25.27 -24.69 -15.32
C GLU A 13 -25.67 -23.46 -14.52
N LEU A 14 -25.19 -23.34 -13.31
CA LEU A 14 -25.42 -22.14 -12.47
C LEU A 14 -24.84 -20.90 -13.11
N ILE A 15 -23.62 -20.94 -13.63
CA ILE A 15 -22.97 -19.82 -14.30
C ILE A 15 -23.73 -19.45 -15.60
N LYS A 16 -24.12 -20.45 -16.39
CA LYS A 16 -24.94 -20.19 -17.59
C LYS A 16 -26.29 -19.54 -17.24
N LYS A 17 -26.93 -20.05 -16.17
CA LYS A 17 -28.17 -19.46 -15.68
C LYS A 17 -27.97 -18.03 -15.19
N TYR A 18 -26.92 -17.76 -14.43
CA TYR A 18 -26.56 -16.42 -14.00
C TYR A 18 -26.36 -15.48 -15.20
N ASN A 19 -25.62 -15.90 -16.20
CA ASN A 19 -25.33 -15.10 -17.38
C ASN A 19 -26.55 -14.94 -18.34
N SER A 20 -27.62 -15.71 -18.16
CA SER A 20 -28.86 -15.56 -18.92
C SER A 20 -29.76 -14.44 -18.45
N PHE A 21 -29.53 -13.89 -17.25
CA PHE A 21 -30.31 -12.78 -16.73
C PHE A 21 -29.88 -11.45 -17.37
N SER A 22 -30.80 -10.74 -17.97
CA SER A 22 -30.54 -9.42 -18.56
C SER A 22 -30.45 -8.29 -17.53
N ALA A 23 -30.96 -8.50 -16.33
CA ALA A 23 -30.94 -7.55 -15.23
C ALA A 23 -30.82 -8.27 -13.89
N PRO A 24 -30.22 -7.63 -12.86
CA PRO A 24 -30.14 -8.18 -11.52
C PRO A 24 -31.52 -8.50 -10.94
N CYS A 25 -31.78 -9.76 -10.60
CA CYS A 25 -32.99 -10.21 -9.92
C CYS A 25 -32.61 -10.99 -8.65
N GLU A 26 -33.58 -11.29 -7.79
CA GLU A 26 -33.32 -12.02 -6.53
C GLU A 26 -32.70 -13.40 -6.80
N GLU A 27 -33.09 -14.06 -7.88
CA GLU A 27 -32.52 -15.36 -8.24
C GLU A 27 -31.05 -15.21 -8.70
N SER A 28 -30.72 -14.23 -9.53
CA SER A 28 -29.34 -13.98 -9.96
C SER A 28 -28.44 -13.64 -8.77
N LYS A 29 -28.92 -12.83 -7.82
CA LYS A 29 -28.19 -12.52 -6.58
C LYS A 29 -27.95 -13.80 -5.72
N SER A 30 -28.96 -14.65 -5.61
CA SER A 30 -28.87 -15.89 -4.85
C SER A 30 -27.85 -16.87 -5.47
N ILE A 31 -27.84 -17.00 -6.79
CA ILE A 31 -26.84 -17.80 -7.53
C ILE A 31 -25.44 -17.22 -7.31
N LEU A 32 -25.26 -15.91 -7.48
CA LEU A 32 -23.98 -15.26 -7.28
C LEU A 32 -23.45 -15.43 -5.87
N THR A 33 -24.30 -15.26 -4.86
CA THR A 33 -23.96 -15.48 -3.45
C THR A 33 -23.53 -16.93 -3.20
N TYR A 34 -24.23 -17.89 -3.78
CA TYR A 34 -23.85 -19.29 -3.68
C TYR A 34 -22.50 -19.58 -4.28
N LEU A 35 -22.25 -19.11 -5.51
CA LEU A 35 -20.95 -19.27 -6.19
C LEU A 35 -19.83 -18.57 -5.41
N TRP A 36 -20.05 -17.35 -4.94
CA TRP A 36 -19.08 -16.63 -4.12
C TRP A 36 -18.70 -17.41 -2.86
N ASN A 37 -19.68 -17.89 -2.10
CA ASN A 37 -19.43 -18.67 -0.89
C ASN A 37 -18.60 -19.93 -1.14
N ASN A 38 -18.80 -20.58 -2.30
CA ASN A 38 -18.03 -21.76 -2.67
C ASN A 38 -16.56 -21.42 -2.99
N TYR A 39 -16.30 -20.23 -3.55
CA TYR A 39 -14.96 -19.81 -3.97
C TYR A 39 -14.26 -18.88 -2.98
N GLN A 40 -14.98 -18.37 -1.99
CA GLN A 40 -14.43 -17.43 -1.00
C GLN A 40 -13.18 -17.98 -0.31
N SER A 41 -13.17 -19.27 0.07
CA SER A 41 -12.02 -19.91 0.72
C SER A 41 -10.78 -19.92 -0.18
N PHE A 42 -10.96 -20.16 -1.48
CA PHE A 42 -9.88 -20.11 -2.47
C PHE A 42 -9.36 -18.67 -2.62
N ILE A 43 -10.24 -17.69 -2.76
CA ILE A 43 -9.90 -16.29 -2.91
C ILE A 43 -9.16 -15.77 -1.66
N VAL A 44 -9.67 -16.05 -0.46
CA VAL A 44 -9.02 -15.74 0.82
C VAL A 44 -7.62 -16.33 0.93
N LYS A 45 -7.44 -17.60 0.48
CA LYS A 45 -6.12 -18.23 0.46
C LYS A 45 -5.16 -17.50 -0.48
N GLN A 46 -5.61 -17.09 -1.66
CA GLN A 46 -4.81 -16.27 -2.57
C GLN A 46 -4.48 -14.91 -1.97
N CYS A 47 -5.46 -14.20 -1.39
CA CYS A 47 -5.25 -12.93 -0.70
C CYS A 47 -4.14 -13.04 0.35
N ARG A 48 -4.21 -14.02 1.24
CA ARG A 48 -3.25 -14.18 2.34
C ARG A 48 -1.80 -14.31 1.90
N GLN A 49 -1.53 -14.79 0.70
CA GLN A 49 -0.18 -14.87 0.16
C GLN A 49 0.43 -13.49 -0.10
N TYR A 50 -0.41 -12.49 -0.37
CA TYR A 50 0.02 -11.12 -0.63
C TYR A 50 -0.01 -10.24 0.63
N PHE A 51 -0.82 -10.61 1.62
CA PHE A 51 -0.99 -9.87 2.87
C PHE A 51 0.17 -9.97 3.85
N SER A 52 0.96 -11.02 3.78
CA SER A 52 2.08 -11.23 4.70
C SER A 52 3.19 -10.18 4.59
N THR A 53 3.10 -9.30 3.59
CA THR A 53 4.14 -8.32 3.25
C THR A 53 3.76 -6.88 3.54
N SER A 54 2.50 -6.57 3.90
CA SER A 54 2.09 -5.17 4.12
C SER A 54 1.04 -5.05 5.22
N SER A 55 1.38 -4.30 6.28
CA SER A 55 0.49 -4.03 7.41
C SER A 55 -0.59 -2.97 7.14
N TYR A 56 -0.56 -2.32 5.98
CA TYR A 56 -1.44 -1.18 5.64
C TYR A 56 -2.62 -1.52 4.74
N ILE A 57 -2.80 -2.79 4.42
CA ILE A 57 -3.84 -3.24 3.51
C ILE A 57 -5.02 -3.73 4.34
N ASP A 58 -6.20 -3.13 4.17
CA ASP A 58 -7.42 -3.64 4.76
C ASP A 58 -7.85 -4.92 4.03
N PHE A 59 -7.98 -5.99 4.81
CA PHE A 59 -8.38 -7.30 4.28
C PHE A 59 -9.79 -7.28 3.72
N GLU A 60 -10.70 -6.54 4.32
CA GLU A 60 -12.08 -6.47 3.88
C GLU A 60 -12.21 -5.72 2.56
N ASP A 61 -11.46 -4.62 2.39
CA ASP A 61 -11.46 -3.83 1.17
C ASP A 61 -10.93 -4.62 -0.03
N ILE A 62 -9.82 -5.33 0.15
CA ILE A 62 -9.30 -6.17 -0.95
C ILE A 62 -10.25 -7.32 -1.27
N LEU A 63 -10.93 -7.88 -0.27
CA LEU A 63 -11.91 -8.94 -0.49
C LEU A 63 -13.11 -8.44 -1.30
N GLN A 64 -13.56 -7.19 -1.04
CA GLN A 64 -14.59 -6.53 -1.85
C GLN A 64 -14.12 -6.31 -3.29
N THR A 65 -12.89 -5.86 -3.49
CA THR A 65 -12.30 -5.70 -4.82
C THR A 65 -12.20 -7.05 -5.56
N CYS A 66 -11.84 -8.12 -4.84
CA CYS A 66 -11.85 -9.48 -5.38
C CYS A 66 -13.26 -9.96 -5.76
N PHE A 67 -14.29 -9.54 -5.03
CA PHE A 67 -15.66 -9.86 -5.38
C PHE A 67 -16.08 -9.24 -6.72
N ILE A 68 -15.66 -8.01 -7.00
CA ILE A 68 -15.88 -7.34 -8.29
C ILE A 68 -15.20 -8.15 -9.40
N THR A 69 -13.91 -8.48 -9.23
CA THR A 69 -13.16 -9.29 -10.19
C THR A 69 -13.79 -10.67 -10.40
N PHE A 70 -14.30 -11.30 -9.34
CA PHE A 70 -15.02 -12.56 -9.42
C PHE A 70 -16.27 -12.44 -10.29
N CYS A 71 -17.06 -11.37 -10.14
CA CYS A 71 -18.24 -11.13 -10.95
C CYS A 71 -17.88 -10.95 -12.43
N GLU A 72 -16.82 -10.21 -12.75
CA GLU A 72 -16.34 -10.01 -14.13
C GLU A 72 -15.89 -11.31 -14.77
N VAL A 73 -15.14 -12.15 -14.02
CA VAL A 73 -14.69 -13.44 -14.52
C VAL A 73 -15.86 -14.38 -14.80
N ILE A 74 -16.86 -14.44 -13.89
CA ILE A 74 -18.05 -15.30 -14.12
C ILE A 74 -18.80 -14.92 -15.39
N GLN A 75 -18.89 -13.62 -15.71
CA GLN A 75 -19.58 -13.16 -16.92
C GLN A 75 -18.92 -13.66 -18.21
N THR A 76 -17.60 -13.80 -18.20
CA THR A 76 -16.81 -14.20 -19.37
C THR A 76 -16.33 -15.65 -19.34
N TYR A 77 -16.65 -16.37 -18.26
CA TYR A 77 -16.16 -17.74 -18.05
C TYR A 77 -16.73 -18.75 -19.05
N ASP A 78 -15.83 -19.49 -19.71
CA ASP A 78 -16.16 -20.66 -20.53
C ASP A 78 -15.59 -21.94 -19.89
N SER A 79 -16.48 -22.81 -19.46
CA SER A 79 -16.15 -24.09 -18.83
C SER A 79 -15.36 -25.05 -19.75
N LYS A 80 -15.37 -24.83 -21.08
CA LYS A 80 -14.57 -25.61 -22.02
C LYS A 80 -13.09 -25.31 -21.94
N LEU A 81 -12.71 -24.13 -21.45
CA LEU A 81 -11.32 -23.68 -21.35
C LEU A 81 -10.64 -24.10 -20.03
N GLY A 82 -11.38 -24.66 -19.09
CA GLY A 82 -10.81 -25.15 -17.83
C GLY A 82 -11.65 -24.86 -16.60
N LYS A 83 -11.06 -25.06 -15.43
CA LYS A 83 -11.73 -24.85 -14.14
C LYS A 83 -11.86 -23.35 -13.82
N LEU A 84 -12.93 -22.96 -13.12
CA LEU A 84 -13.13 -21.57 -12.70
C LEU A 84 -11.99 -21.04 -11.80
N THR A 85 -11.40 -21.91 -10.93
CA THR A 85 -10.23 -21.53 -10.13
C THR A 85 -9.03 -21.11 -11.00
N THR A 86 -8.82 -21.78 -12.13
CA THR A 86 -7.76 -21.41 -13.08
C THR A 86 -8.06 -20.10 -13.77
N ALA A 87 -9.32 -19.90 -14.18
CA ALA A 87 -9.76 -18.63 -14.78
C ALA A 87 -9.65 -17.44 -13.81
N LEU A 88 -9.90 -17.67 -12.52
CA LEU A 88 -9.82 -16.64 -11.47
C LEU A 88 -8.38 -16.30 -11.09
N SER A 89 -7.43 -17.23 -11.16
CA SER A 89 -6.08 -17.05 -10.61
C SER A 89 -5.36 -15.80 -11.14
N ARG A 90 -5.33 -15.63 -12.47
CA ARG A 90 -4.62 -14.51 -13.10
C ARG A 90 -5.30 -13.15 -12.89
N PRO A 91 -6.63 -13.01 -13.08
CA PRO A 91 -7.34 -11.78 -12.74
C PRO A 91 -7.17 -11.37 -11.28
N LEU A 92 -7.28 -12.31 -10.32
CA LEU A 92 -7.07 -12.03 -8.91
C LEU A 92 -5.65 -11.55 -8.62
N GLN A 93 -4.62 -12.18 -9.19
CA GLN A 93 -3.23 -11.70 -9.04
C GLN A 93 -3.08 -10.27 -9.57
N HIS A 94 -3.72 -9.96 -10.68
CA HIS A 94 -3.71 -8.60 -11.23
C HIS A 94 -4.39 -7.61 -10.28
N THR A 95 -5.56 -7.97 -9.76
CA THR A 95 -6.29 -7.17 -8.77
C THR A 95 -5.46 -6.91 -7.52
N PHE A 96 -4.78 -7.94 -6.98
CA PHE A 96 -3.89 -7.76 -5.82
C PHE A 96 -2.74 -6.81 -6.12
N THR A 97 -2.10 -6.96 -7.28
CA THR A 97 -0.98 -6.10 -7.68
C THR A 97 -1.41 -4.66 -7.83
N LEU A 98 -2.60 -4.42 -8.41
CA LEU A 98 -3.17 -3.07 -8.53
C LEU A 98 -3.50 -2.47 -7.18
N TYR A 99 -4.19 -3.23 -6.33
CA TYR A 99 -4.60 -2.78 -5.02
C TYR A 99 -3.41 -2.40 -4.14
N ILE A 100 -2.36 -3.26 -4.13
CA ILE A 100 -1.12 -2.98 -3.40
C ILE A 100 -0.41 -1.75 -3.95
N ALA A 101 -0.32 -1.61 -5.28
CA ALA A 101 0.29 -0.45 -5.90
C ALA A 101 -0.45 0.84 -5.51
N ASP A 102 -1.78 0.83 -5.55
CA ASP A 102 -2.62 1.97 -5.19
C ASP A 102 -2.50 2.32 -3.70
N ALA A 103 -2.52 1.31 -2.82
CA ALA A 103 -2.34 1.49 -1.38
C ALA A 103 -1.00 2.16 -1.03
N HIS A 104 0.06 1.89 -1.80
CA HIS A 104 1.36 2.54 -1.66
C HIS A 104 1.50 3.84 -2.47
N GLY A 105 0.51 4.21 -3.27
CA GLY A 105 0.56 5.36 -4.18
C GLY A 105 1.54 5.16 -5.33
N PHE A 106 1.79 3.92 -5.74
CA PHE A 106 2.67 3.56 -6.85
C PHE A 106 1.87 3.26 -8.12
N THR A 107 2.50 3.48 -9.27
CA THR A 107 2.04 2.87 -10.51
C THR A 107 2.33 1.36 -10.50
N GLN A 108 1.62 0.60 -11.33
CA GLN A 108 1.91 -0.85 -11.50
C GLN A 108 3.38 -1.12 -11.83
N HIS A 109 3.97 -0.28 -12.69
CA HIS A 109 5.37 -0.41 -13.09
C HIS A 109 6.30 -0.19 -11.91
N GLU A 110 6.07 0.84 -11.11
CA GLU A 110 6.86 1.14 -9.92
C GLU A 110 6.76 0.01 -8.89
N ASN A 111 5.55 -0.47 -8.62
CA ASN A 111 5.34 -1.60 -7.71
C ASN A 111 6.07 -2.86 -8.20
N LEU A 112 6.04 -3.15 -9.50
CA LEU A 112 6.80 -4.26 -10.08
C LEU A 112 8.31 -4.08 -9.89
N MET A 113 8.83 -2.87 -10.08
CA MET A 113 10.26 -2.58 -9.91
C MET A 113 10.69 -2.70 -8.46
N VAL A 114 9.88 -2.19 -7.52
CA VAL A 114 10.12 -2.32 -6.08
C VAL A 114 10.08 -3.79 -5.64
N THR A 115 9.11 -4.56 -6.13
CA THR A 115 9.03 -6.00 -5.87
C THR A 115 10.27 -6.74 -6.36
N ARG A 116 10.76 -6.42 -7.57
CA ARG A 116 11.99 -6.99 -8.12
C ARG A 116 13.21 -6.59 -7.28
N TYR A 117 13.28 -5.35 -6.83
CA TYR A 117 14.32 -4.87 -5.92
C TYR A 117 14.32 -5.67 -4.61
N ALA A 118 13.16 -5.82 -3.96
CA ALA A 118 13.01 -6.63 -2.75
C ALA A 118 13.44 -8.10 -2.98
N THR A 119 13.13 -8.67 -4.14
CA THR A 119 13.53 -10.03 -4.51
C THR A 119 15.05 -10.15 -4.58
N ILE A 120 15.74 -9.17 -5.19
CA ILE A 120 17.22 -9.15 -5.27
C ILE A 120 17.84 -9.07 -3.88
N LEU A 121 17.31 -8.22 -3.00
CA LEU A 121 17.80 -8.13 -1.63
C LEU A 121 17.68 -9.48 -0.94
N LYS A 122 16.51 -10.12 -1.03
CA LYS A 122 16.25 -11.40 -0.38
C LYS A 122 17.11 -12.54 -0.94
N GLU A 123 17.28 -12.62 -2.26
CA GLU A 123 18.06 -13.69 -2.92
C GLU A 123 19.56 -13.58 -2.65
N ASN A 124 20.06 -12.39 -2.38
CA ASN A 124 21.48 -12.15 -2.13
C ASN A 124 21.80 -11.85 -0.65
N ASP A 125 20.80 -11.98 0.24
CA ASP A 125 20.92 -11.69 1.68
C ASP A 125 21.48 -10.28 1.95
N LEU A 126 20.93 -9.28 1.25
CA LEU A 126 21.35 -7.89 1.31
C LEU A 126 20.38 -7.06 2.16
N SER A 127 20.92 -6.03 2.82
CA SER A 127 20.15 -5.13 3.69
C SER A 127 19.48 -3.96 2.96
N GLY A 128 19.88 -3.68 1.71
CA GLY A 128 19.47 -2.50 0.94
C GLY A 128 20.36 -1.26 1.14
N ASN A 129 21.31 -1.31 2.06
CA ASN A 129 22.28 -0.22 2.32
C ASN A 129 23.58 -0.34 1.49
N GLU A 130 23.66 -1.35 0.65
CA GLU A 130 24.80 -1.63 -0.21
C GLU A 130 25.00 -0.54 -1.28
N ASP A 131 26.19 -0.55 -1.88
CA ASP A 131 26.50 0.37 -2.99
C ASP A 131 25.45 0.25 -4.09
N ILE A 132 24.92 1.38 -4.51
CA ILE A 132 23.90 1.48 -5.55
C ILE A 132 24.38 0.92 -6.90
N HIS A 133 25.67 0.98 -7.19
CA HIS A 133 26.24 0.41 -8.41
C HIS A 133 26.21 -1.12 -8.35
N LEU A 134 26.51 -1.71 -7.19
CA LEU A 134 26.40 -3.15 -6.96
C LEU A 134 24.94 -3.61 -7.13
N LEU A 135 24.00 -2.93 -6.49
CA LEU A 135 22.58 -3.25 -6.60
C LEU A 135 22.08 -3.14 -8.05
N THR A 136 22.53 -2.09 -8.78
CA THR A 136 22.19 -1.92 -10.19
C THR A 136 22.75 -3.05 -11.05
N ALA A 137 23.99 -3.46 -10.80
CA ALA A 137 24.63 -4.56 -11.54
C ALA A 137 23.90 -5.89 -11.28
N LEU A 138 23.55 -6.19 -10.03
CA LEU A 138 22.77 -7.39 -9.67
C LEU A 138 21.39 -7.38 -10.33
N TYR A 139 20.69 -6.23 -10.30
CA TYR A 139 19.41 -6.09 -10.97
C TYR A 139 19.53 -6.37 -12.47
N ASN A 140 20.45 -5.72 -13.15
CA ASN A 140 20.64 -5.86 -14.60
C ASN A 140 21.09 -7.26 -15.00
N LYS A 141 21.78 -7.98 -14.11
CA LYS A 141 22.14 -9.40 -14.30
C LYS A 141 20.90 -10.28 -14.26
N ASN A 142 20.00 -10.06 -13.28
CA ASN A 142 18.81 -10.89 -13.09
C ASN A 142 17.68 -10.54 -14.09
N TYR A 143 17.60 -9.26 -14.48
CA TYR A 143 16.54 -8.73 -15.37
C TYR A 143 17.13 -8.09 -16.62
N SER A 144 17.97 -8.84 -17.36
CA SER A 144 18.70 -8.36 -18.55
C SER A 144 17.80 -7.79 -19.64
N ASN A 145 16.55 -8.26 -19.75
CA ASN A 145 15.57 -7.77 -20.73
C ASN A 145 15.02 -6.38 -20.39
N THR A 146 15.16 -5.92 -19.15
CA THR A 146 14.67 -4.62 -18.68
C THR A 146 15.74 -3.95 -17.81
N PRO A 147 16.91 -3.60 -18.39
CA PRO A 147 17.97 -2.99 -17.62
C PRO A 147 17.57 -1.60 -17.13
N ILE A 148 18.08 -1.24 -15.96
CA ILE A 148 17.83 0.06 -15.35
C ILE A 148 19.13 0.82 -15.08
N THR A 149 18.99 2.14 -14.89
CA THR A 149 20.09 3.02 -14.50
C THR A 149 20.26 3.08 -12.98
N THR A 150 21.42 3.51 -12.50
CA THR A 150 21.67 3.77 -11.07
C THR A 150 20.69 4.79 -10.50
N LYS A 151 20.29 5.80 -11.27
CA LYS A 151 19.28 6.79 -10.89
C LYS A 151 17.91 6.13 -10.65
N SER A 152 17.52 5.21 -11.53
CA SER A 152 16.27 4.46 -11.35
C SER A 152 16.36 3.51 -10.15
N MET A 153 17.51 2.89 -9.92
CA MET A 153 17.74 2.02 -8.76
C MET A 153 17.62 2.80 -7.44
N MET A 154 18.19 4.01 -7.35
CA MET A 154 18.03 4.89 -6.19
C MET A 154 16.55 5.15 -5.90
N ARG A 155 15.78 5.50 -6.95
CA ARG A 155 14.34 5.77 -6.81
C ARG A 155 13.57 4.54 -6.30
N TYR A 156 13.87 3.34 -6.79
CA TYR A 156 13.20 2.11 -6.34
C TYR A 156 13.62 1.69 -4.93
N ARG A 157 14.86 1.94 -4.53
CA ARG A 157 15.29 1.81 -3.16
C ARG A 157 14.52 2.74 -2.22
N ASP A 158 14.39 4.02 -2.61
CA ASP A 158 13.65 4.99 -1.82
C ASP A 158 12.17 4.59 -1.70
N TYR A 159 11.55 4.10 -2.78
CA TYR A 159 10.19 3.56 -2.75
C TYR A 159 10.05 2.32 -1.86
N TYR A 160 11.03 1.41 -1.89
CA TYR A 160 11.05 0.25 -1.02
C TYR A 160 11.10 0.65 0.46
N LEU A 161 11.93 1.61 0.81
CA LEU A 161 12.01 2.15 2.16
C LEU A 161 10.72 2.88 2.58
N MET A 162 10.06 3.56 1.64
CA MET A 162 8.79 4.25 1.89
C MET A 162 7.61 3.28 2.10
N GLN A 163 7.70 2.02 1.68
CA GLN A 163 6.61 1.05 1.92
C GLN A 163 6.34 0.81 3.40
N ASP A 164 7.36 0.92 4.23
CA ASP A 164 7.24 0.79 5.69
C ASP A 164 6.88 2.12 6.39
N MET A 165 6.83 3.23 5.64
CA MET A 165 6.45 4.53 6.20
C MET A 165 4.94 4.62 6.31
N VAL A 166 4.47 4.78 7.53
CA VAL A 166 3.06 5.00 7.85
C VAL A 166 2.59 6.32 7.27
N ARG A 167 1.52 6.31 6.46
CA ARG A 167 0.83 7.53 6.08
C ARG A 167 0.17 8.13 7.32
N LEU A 168 0.57 9.34 7.70
CA LEU A 168 0.03 10.07 8.85
C LEU A 168 -1.50 10.30 8.78
N ASP A 169 -2.08 10.33 7.57
CA ASP A 169 -3.50 10.45 7.31
C ASP A 169 -4.33 9.18 7.61
N GLN A 170 -3.66 8.03 7.70
CA GLN A 170 -4.31 6.75 8.04
C GLN A 170 -4.36 6.48 9.56
N TYR A 171 -3.62 7.24 10.37
CA TYR A 171 -3.79 7.21 11.81
C TYR A 171 -4.90 8.19 12.18
N PRO A 172 -5.98 7.75 12.83
CA PRO A 172 -6.84 8.66 13.56
C PRO A 172 -5.96 9.28 14.66
N ILE A 173 -5.34 10.42 14.34
CA ILE A 173 -4.67 11.22 15.35
C ILE A 173 -5.79 11.69 16.26
N ASP A 174 -6.03 10.96 17.32
CA ASP A 174 -6.89 11.42 18.40
C ASP A 174 -6.14 12.55 19.12
N ILE A 175 -6.31 13.75 18.55
CA ILE A 175 -5.69 14.98 19.05
C ILE A 175 -6.11 15.26 20.50
N SER A 176 -7.10 14.52 21.03
CA SER A 176 -7.59 14.64 22.40
C SER A 176 -6.79 13.83 23.43
N LYS A 177 -5.89 12.92 23.00
CA LYS A 177 -5.08 12.12 23.92
C LYS A 177 -3.65 12.65 24.03
N PRO A 178 -3.16 12.92 25.26
CA PRO A 178 -1.87 13.58 25.50
C PRO A 178 -0.63 12.66 25.35
N ASP A 179 -0.73 11.51 24.72
CA ASP A 179 0.36 10.53 24.63
C ASP A 179 1.15 10.56 23.29
N ILE A 180 1.24 11.77 22.71
CA ILE A 180 2.08 12.01 21.52
C ILE A 180 3.58 11.86 21.83
N SER A 181 3.99 11.92 23.11
CA SER A 181 5.41 11.87 23.48
C SER A 181 6.09 10.53 23.15
N GLN A 182 5.35 9.41 23.21
CA GLN A 182 5.93 8.09 22.88
C GLN A 182 5.88 7.78 21.37
N SER A 183 4.90 8.34 20.63
CA SER A 183 4.81 8.15 19.19
C SER A 183 5.77 9.07 18.41
N THR A 184 6.05 10.26 18.92
CA THR A 184 7.06 11.15 18.34
C THR A 184 8.46 10.55 18.38
N ASP A 185 8.84 9.93 19.48
CA ASP A 185 10.17 9.29 19.58
C ASP A 185 10.34 8.14 18.59
N SER A 186 9.31 7.35 18.33
CA SER A 186 9.37 6.26 17.34
C SER A 186 9.37 6.79 15.89
N VAL A 187 8.66 7.87 15.60
CA VAL A 187 8.69 8.53 14.29
C VAL A 187 10.04 9.23 14.08
N TRP A 188 10.57 9.88 15.11
CA TRP A 188 11.89 10.51 15.03
C TRP A 188 13.04 9.51 14.98
N GLN A 189 12.92 8.34 15.60
CA GLN A 189 13.88 7.25 15.43
C GLN A 189 13.86 6.68 14.00
N GLY A 190 12.69 6.61 13.35
CA GLY A 190 12.58 6.25 11.93
C GLY A 190 13.13 7.32 10.97
N ILE A 191 13.04 8.61 11.33
CA ILE A 191 13.61 9.75 10.57
C ILE A 191 15.13 9.86 10.80
N ALA A 192 15.65 9.31 11.88
CA ALA A 192 17.07 9.29 12.20
C ALA A 192 17.90 8.39 11.27
N ASP A 193 17.27 7.69 10.33
CA ASP A 193 17.99 7.03 9.24
C ASP A 193 18.72 8.10 8.41
N LEU A 194 20.04 7.96 8.33
CA LEU A 194 20.99 8.99 7.83
C LEU A 194 20.62 9.55 6.45
N SER A 195 19.97 8.74 5.60
CA SER A 195 19.52 9.11 4.26
C SER A 195 18.32 10.08 4.28
N THR A 196 17.36 9.85 5.16
CA THR A 196 16.17 10.71 5.31
C THR A 196 16.56 12.04 5.93
N TYR A 197 17.44 12.02 6.95
CA TYR A 197 18.00 13.23 7.54
C TYR A 197 18.75 14.08 6.52
N THR A 198 19.55 13.46 5.67
CA THR A 198 20.29 14.14 4.60
C THR A 198 19.34 14.74 3.57
N THR A 199 18.28 14.04 3.22
CA THR A 199 17.26 14.53 2.27
C THR A 199 16.50 15.72 2.85
N VAL A 200 16.02 15.63 4.09
CA VAL A 200 15.35 16.74 4.80
C VAL A 200 16.28 17.95 4.93
N ARG A 201 17.54 17.71 5.32
CA ARG A 201 18.55 18.77 5.43
C ARG A 201 18.79 19.48 4.10
N ASN A 202 18.91 18.72 3.01
CA ASN A 202 19.07 19.28 1.67
C ASN A 202 17.84 20.09 1.22
N TYR A 203 16.65 19.66 1.61
CA TYR A 203 15.41 20.39 1.33
C TYR A 203 15.36 21.71 2.09
N ILE A 204 15.68 21.70 3.38
CA ILE A 204 15.77 22.90 4.22
C ILE A 204 16.84 23.86 3.71
N GLN A 205 17.97 23.35 3.22
CA GLN A 205 19.04 24.20 2.66
C GLN A 205 18.64 24.90 1.35
N LYS A 206 17.74 24.30 0.57
CA LYS A 206 17.22 24.88 -0.69
C LYS A 206 16.05 25.84 -0.48
N ALA A 207 15.38 25.76 0.66
CA ALA A 207 14.30 26.66 1.00
C ALA A 207 14.85 28.05 1.41
N GLU A 208 14.17 29.12 1.02
CA GLU A 208 14.57 30.49 1.30
C GLU A 208 13.55 31.20 2.20
N GLY A 209 14.01 32.23 2.92
CA GLY A 209 13.15 33.11 3.70
C GLY A 209 12.31 32.42 4.77
N ASN A 210 11.03 32.73 4.81
CA ASN A 210 10.08 32.22 5.81
C ASN A 210 9.83 30.72 5.70
N ASP A 211 9.89 30.17 4.50
CA ASP A 211 9.70 28.73 4.28
C ASP A 211 10.81 27.92 4.94
N ARG A 212 12.04 28.41 4.87
CA ARG A 212 13.18 27.79 5.56
C ARG A 212 13.01 27.82 7.08
N LEU A 213 12.59 28.96 7.62
CA LEU A 213 12.36 29.10 9.07
C LEU A 213 11.23 28.18 9.53
N PHE A 214 10.15 28.11 8.76
CA PHE A 214 9.03 27.20 9.04
C PHE A 214 9.46 25.74 9.02
N LEU A 215 10.23 25.31 8.03
CA LEU A 215 10.75 23.95 7.95
C LEU A 215 11.70 23.62 9.11
N LEU A 216 12.58 24.57 9.48
CA LEU A 216 13.47 24.40 10.64
C LEU A 216 12.68 24.23 11.96
N PHE A 217 11.59 24.96 12.12
CA PHE A 217 10.70 24.83 13.26
C PHE A 217 9.92 23.51 13.22
N LEU A 218 9.34 23.16 12.07
CA LEU A 218 8.54 21.96 11.87
C LEU A 218 9.35 20.68 12.17
N PHE A 219 10.62 20.67 11.77
CA PHE A 219 11.52 19.53 12.00
C PHE A 219 12.32 19.64 13.32
N GLY A 220 11.97 20.58 14.20
CA GLY A 220 12.56 20.70 15.53
C GLY A 220 14.00 21.20 15.59
N PHE A 221 14.54 21.76 14.49
CA PHE A 221 15.89 22.34 14.46
C PHE A 221 15.98 23.69 15.18
N ILE A 222 14.86 24.40 15.30
CA ILE A 222 14.75 25.60 16.11
C ILE A 222 13.58 25.47 17.08
N PRO A 223 13.72 25.94 18.35
CA PRO A 223 12.70 25.75 19.37
C PRO A 223 11.50 26.69 19.25
N SER A 224 11.62 27.74 18.47
CA SER A 224 10.55 28.74 18.30
C SER A 224 10.65 29.48 16.98
N ILE A 225 9.50 29.95 16.49
CA ILE A 225 9.38 30.78 15.28
C ILE A 225 8.37 31.89 15.52
N GLU A 226 8.63 33.10 14.97
CA GLU A 226 7.70 34.21 14.96
C GLU A 226 7.03 34.33 13.58
N ILE A 227 5.69 34.25 13.55
CA ILE A 227 4.88 34.39 12.33
C ILE A 227 3.83 35.47 12.60
N GLU A 228 3.79 36.49 11.76
CA GLU A 228 2.83 37.63 11.86
C GLU A 228 2.77 38.27 13.25
N GLY A 229 3.92 38.40 13.92
CA GLY A 229 4.01 38.97 15.26
C GLY A 229 3.61 38.00 16.39
N HIS A 230 3.34 36.77 16.11
CA HIS A 230 3.09 35.72 17.10
C HIS A 230 4.29 34.79 17.21
N LEU A 231 4.77 34.55 18.45
CA LEU A 231 5.83 33.60 18.73
C LEU A 231 5.25 32.22 19.00
N TYR A 232 5.67 31.26 18.21
CA TYR A 232 5.33 29.84 18.37
C TYR A 232 6.53 29.09 18.91
N SER A 233 6.33 28.20 19.89
CA SER A 233 7.41 27.38 20.45
C SER A 233 6.96 25.93 20.57
N VAL A 234 7.92 25.00 20.41
CA VAL A 234 7.73 23.59 20.71
C VAL A 234 7.80 23.42 22.22
N HIS A 235 6.68 23.11 22.86
CA HIS A 235 6.65 22.78 24.28
C HIS A 235 6.70 21.26 24.44
N GLU A 236 7.38 20.80 25.49
CA GLU A 236 7.46 19.38 25.86
C GLU A 236 6.09 18.74 26.22
N LYS A 237 5.03 19.54 26.29
CA LYS A 237 3.65 19.05 26.47
C LYS A 237 2.80 19.44 25.29
N PRO A 238 2.01 18.50 24.76
CA PRO A 238 1.12 18.76 23.62
C PRO A 238 -0.06 19.63 24.05
N HIS A 239 0.16 20.92 24.11
CA HIS A 239 -0.93 21.87 24.14
C HIS A 239 -1.10 22.47 22.76
N PRO A 240 -2.33 22.83 22.35
CA PRO A 240 -2.53 23.58 21.13
C PRO A 240 -1.60 24.79 21.16
N ILE A 241 -0.89 25.00 20.08
CA ILE A 241 0.06 26.09 19.92
C ILE A 241 -0.64 27.40 20.31
N LYS A 242 -0.33 27.91 21.50
CA LYS A 242 -0.81 29.22 21.93
C LYS A 242 0.27 30.24 21.58
N PRO A 243 -0.09 31.32 20.91
CA PRO A 243 0.87 32.41 20.69
C PRO A 243 1.36 32.91 22.05
N LEU A 244 2.68 32.91 22.22
CA LEU A 244 3.30 33.53 23.40
C LEU A 244 3.15 35.03 23.27
N ARG A 245 2.40 35.65 24.19
CA ARG A 245 2.36 37.10 24.28
C ARG A 245 3.76 37.61 24.63
N LYS A 246 4.26 38.57 23.85
CA LYS A 246 5.48 39.32 24.23
C LYS A 246 5.27 39.88 25.62
N ALA A 247 6.17 39.59 26.54
CA ALA A 247 6.27 40.20 27.83
C ALA A 247 6.81 41.63 27.68
#